data_e9ae2985b4323f4ebaf23949402f8349
#
_entry.id   e9ae2985b4323f4ebaf23949402f8349
#
_cell.length_a   1.000
_cell.length_b   1.000
_cell.length_c   1.000
_cell.angle_alpha   90.00
_cell.angle_beta   90.00
_cell.angle_gamma   90.00
#
_symmetry.space_group_name_H-M   'P 1'
#
loop_
_entity.id
_entity.type
_entity.pdbx_description
1 polymer ?
#
loop_
_entity_poly.entity_id
_entity_poly.type
_entity_poly.pdbx_seq_one_letter_code
_entity_poly.pdbx_strand_id
1 'polypeptide(L)' 'MLRGSEEFEMFQDFWKLLQDHWEVEKADEYWQKVISESDSFYRKYQTEFSKDLVLAFVNELERKMKHVTEM' A
#
# COMPACT_ATOMS: atom_id res chain seq x y z
N MET A 1 4.29 -3.09 21.67
CA MET A 1 4.12 -1.96 21.09
C MET A 1 4.79 -0.91 21.73
N LEU A 2 5.68 -0.37 21.08
CA LEU A 2 6.42 0.48 21.66
C LEU A 2 6.02 1.72 21.81
N ARG A 3 5.85 2.48 20.91
CA ARG A 3 5.53 3.75 20.99
C ARG A 3 4.40 3.96 20.17
N GLY A 4 3.29 4.34 20.69
CA GLY A 4 2.07 4.62 19.99
C GLY A 4 2.26 5.64 18.90
N SER A 5 3.16 6.58 19.07
CA SER A 5 3.36 7.62 18.07
C SER A 5 3.96 7.09 16.77
N GLU A 6 4.86 6.14 16.87
CA GLU A 6 5.50 5.59 15.69
C GLU A 6 4.53 4.75 14.89
N GLU A 7 3.74 3.95 15.57
CA GLU A 7 2.76 3.12 14.90
C GLU A 7 1.62 3.94 14.36
N PHE A 8 1.23 4.97 15.07
CA PHE A 8 0.19 5.87 14.62
C PHE A 8 0.62 6.55 13.32
N GLU A 9 1.87 7.00 13.26
CA GLU A 9 2.41 7.61 12.06
C GLU A 9 2.42 6.64 10.91
N MET A 10 2.80 5.39 11.17
CA MET A 10 2.82 4.35 10.16
C MET A 10 1.43 4.11 9.60
N PHE A 11 0.42 4.04 10.46
CA PHE A 11 -0.94 3.82 10.00
C PHE A 11 -1.48 5.02 9.24
N GLN A 12 -1.08 6.23 9.59
CA GLN A 12 -1.48 7.40 8.85
C GLN A 12 -0.90 7.38 7.45
N ASP A 13 0.37 7.02 7.32
CA ASP A 13 1.02 6.92 6.03
C ASP A 13 0.39 5.82 5.19
N PHE A 14 0.04 4.72 5.83
CA PHE A 14 -0.60 3.60 5.15
C PHE A 14 -1.99 3.99 4.67
N TRP A 15 -2.72 4.73 5.48
CA TRP A 15 -4.05 5.19 5.12
C TRP A 15 -3.98 6.09 3.89
N LYS A 16 -2.99 6.96 3.86
CA LYS A 16 -2.79 7.84 2.74
C LYS A 16 -2.47 7.06 1.47
N LEU A 17 -1.65 6.04 1.63
CA LEU A 17 -1.30 5.16 0.53
C LEU A 17 -2.57 4.49 -0.02
N LEU A 18 -3.43 4.04 0.86
CA LEU A 18 -4.69 3.41 0.45
C LEU A 18 -5.57 4.41 -0.28
N GLN A 19 -5.69 5.62 0.25
CA GLN A 19 -6.54 6.62 -0.35
C GLN A 19 -6.06 7.02 -1.73
N ASP A 20 -4.76 7.18 -1.89
CA ASP A 20 -4.19 7.62 -3.15
C ASP A 20 -4.35 6.60 -4.27
N HIS A 21 -4.43 5.34 -3.92
CA HIS A 21 -4.46 4.28 -4.94
C HIS A 21 -5.68 3.38 -4.87
N TRP A 22 -6.71 3.79 -4.14
CA TRP A 22 -7.87 2.93 -3.94
C TRP A 22 -8.62 2.62 -5.22
N GLU A 23 -8.62 3.56 -6.17
CA GLU A 23 -9.26 3.31 -7.44
C GLU A 23 -8.24 2.75 -8.41
N VAL A 24 -8.33 1.48 -8.66
CA VAL A 24 -7.36 0.75 -9.47
C VAL A 24 -7.51 1.06 -10.95
N GLU A 25 -6.39 1.27 -11.61
CA GLU A 25 -6.36 1.55 -13.03
C GLU A 25 -5.48 0.52 -13.73
N LYS A 26 -5.70 0.32 -15.01
CA LYS A 26 -4.93 -0.64 -15.76
C LYS A 26 -3.63 -0.07 -16.31
N ALA A 27 -3.43 1.22 -16.17
CA ALA A 27 -2.26 1.87 -16.74
C ALA A 27 -0.97 1.44 -16.02
N ASP A 28 0.09 1.27 -16.78
CA ASP A 28 1.38 0.91 -16.21
C ASP A 28 1.86 1.97 -15.24
N GLU A 29 1.58 3.23 -15.54
CA GLU A 29 1.98 4.33 -14.66
C GLU A 29 1.38 4.19 -13.28
N TYR A 30 0.15 3.74 -13.20
CA TYR A 30 -0.51 3.52 -11.93
C TYR A 30 0.27 2.50 -11.10
N TRP A 31 0.59 1.37 -11.72
CA TRP A 31 1.27 0.29 -11.00
C TRP A 31 2.70 0.64 -10.63
N GLN A 32 3.39 1.39 -11.48
CA GLN A 32 4.72 1.87 -11.15
C GLN A 32 4.68 2.77 -9.93
N LYS A 33 3.66 3.60 -9.84
CA LYS A 33 3.51 4.49 -8.72
C LYS A 33 3.19 3.72 -7.44
N VAL A 34 2.31 2.73 -7.54
CA VAL A 34 1.96 1.89 -6.42
C VAL A 34 3.22 1.21 -5.86
N ILE A 35 4.01 0.61 -6.73
CA ILE A 35 5.20 -0.10 -6.31
C ILE A 35 6.21 0.86 -5.69
N SER A 36 6.41 2.00 -6.33
CA SER A 36 7.36 2.99 -5.85
C SER A 36 6.99 3.51 -4.47
N GLU A 37 5.73 3.84 -4.28
CA GLU A 37 5.28 4.39 -3.00
C GLU A 37 5.23 3.33 -1.92
N SER A 38 4.90 2.09 -2.30
CA SER A 38 4.92 0.98 -1.36
C SER A 38 6.34 0.73 -0.86
N ASP A 39 7.29 0.77 -1.78
CA ASP A 39 8.69 0.58 -1.44
C ASP A 39 9.18 1.68 -0.51
N SER A 40 8.78 2.92 -0.78
CA SER A 40 9.14 4.04 0.08
C SER A 40 8.57 3.87 1.48
N PHE A 41 7.34 3.41 1.57
CA PHE A 41 6.69 3.16 2.85
C PHE A 41 7.48 2.11 3.64
N TYR A 42 7.82 1.01 2.99
CA TYR A 42 8.55 -0.06 3.65
C TYR A 42 9.93 0.43 4.10
N ARG A 43 10.61 1.19 3.26
CA ARG A 43 11.93 1.68 3.61
C ARG A 43 11.91 2.62 4.80
N LYS A 44 10.83 3.37 4.94
CA LYS A 44 10.70 4.30 6.03
C LYS A 44 10.59 3.58 7.37
N TYR A 45 9.84 2.50 7.42
CA TYR A 45 9.60 1.78 8.66
C TYR A 45 10.40 0.51 8.86
N GLN A 46 10.71 -0.17 7.81
CA GLN A 46 11.54 -1.38 7.81
C GLN A 46 11.23 -2.39 8.91
N THR A 47 9.96 -2.65 9.15
CA THR A 47 9.55 -3.64 10.12
C THR A 47 8.78 -4.73 9.40
N GLU A 48 8.65 -5.89 10.06
CA GLU A 48 7.87 -6.95 9.47
C GLU A 48 6.42 -6.56 9.32
N PHE A 49 5.92 -5.77 10.24
CA PHE A 49 4.55 -5.30 10.19
C PHE A 49 4.34 -4.40 8.97
N SER A 50 5.28 -3.49 8.69
CA SER A 50 5.16 -2.63 7.52
C SER A 50 5.23 -3.44 6.24
N LYS A 51 6.05 -4.50 6.23
CA LYS A 51 6.13 -5.38 5.09
C LYS A 51 4.80 -6.10 4.87
N ASP A 52 4.20 -6.58 5.94
CA ASP A 52 2.92 -7.26 5.86
C ASP A 52 1.83 -6.34 5.37
N LEU A 53 1.85 -5.08 5.81
CA LEU A 53 0.88 -4.10 5.37
C LEU A 53 1.02 -3.83 3.87
N VAL A 54 2.25 -3.70 3.39
CA VAL A 54 2.50 -3.47 1.97
C VAL A 54 2.02 -4.65 1.14
N LEU A 55 2.33 -5.86 1.60
CA LEU A 55 1.91 -7.05 0.87
C LEU A 55 0.39 -7.15 0.82
N ALA A 56 -0.27 -6.86 1.94
CA ALA A 56 -1.72 -6.90 1.98
C ALA A 56 -2.32 -5.84 1.05
N PHE A 57 -1.71 -4.67 1.02
CA PHE A 57 -2.16 -3.57 0.19
C PHE A 57 -2.05 -3.94 -1.30
N VAL A 58 -0.90 -4.42 -1.71
CA VAL A 58 -0.68 -4.79 -3.12
C VAL A 58 -1.60 -5.94 -3.51
N ASN A 59 -1.74 -6.92 -2.64
CA ASN A 59 -2.62 -8.06 -2.92
C ASN A 59 -4.06 -7.62 -3.08
N GLU A 60 -4.49 -6.67 -2.27
CA GLU A 60 -5.85 -6.17 -2.37
C GLU A 60 -6.07 -5.41 -3.67
N LEU A 61 -5.11 -4.60 -4.08
CA LEU A 61 -5.21 -3.88 -5.34
C LEU A 61 -5.23 -4.84 -6.52
N GLU A 62 -4.45 -5.91 -6.46
CA GLU A 62 -4.45 -6.91 -7.51
C GLU A 62 -5.80 -7.63 -7.57
N ARG A 63 -6.39 -7.88 -6.43
CA ARG A 63 -7.70 -8.51 -6.37
C ARG A 63 -8.76 -7.61 -6.99
N LYS A 64 -8.70 -6.31 -6.68
CA LYS A 64 -9.63 -5.36 -7.25
C LYS A 64 -9.45 -5.25 -8.77
N MET A 65 -8.21 -5.29 -9.22
CA MET A 65 -7.92 -5.22 -10.65
C MET A 65 -8.48 -6.43 -11.36
N LYS A 66 -8.31 -7.60 -10.77
CA LYS A 66 -8.80 -8.82 -11.34
C LYS A 66 -10.31 -8.79 -11.46
N HIS A 67 -10.97 -8.27 -10.43
CA HIS A 67 -12.42 -8.18 -10.42
C HIS A 67 -12.90 -7.25 -11.53
N VAL A 68 -12.22 -6.13 -11.73
CA VAL A 68 -12.57 -5.19 -12.78
C VAL A 68 -12.37 -5.83 -14.14
N THR A 69 -11.29 -6.59 -14.29
CA THR A 69 -10.97 -7.22 -15.55
C THR A 69 -11.97 -8.32 -15.94
N GLU A 70 -12.50 -8.99 -14.95
CA GLU A 70 -13.45 -10.07 -15.20
C GLU A 70 -14.83 -9.57 -15.58
N MET A 71 -15.08 -8.30 -15.39
CA MET A 71 -16.35 -7.74 -15.77
C MET A 71 -16.31 -7.27 -17.20
#